data_d0f890a6055fcbbfd4be7a45f7d4abd3
#
_entry.id   d0f890a6055fcbbfd4be7a45f7d4abd3
#
_cell.length_a   1.000
_cell.length_b   1.000
_cell.length_c   1.000
_cell.angle_alpha   90.00
_cell.angle_beta   90.00
_cell.angle_gamma   90.00
#
_symmetry.space_group_name_H-M   'P 1'
#
loop_
_entity.id
_entity.type
_entity.pdbx_description
1 polymer ?
#
loop_
_entity_poly.entity_id
_entity_poly.type
_entity_poly.pdbx_seq_one_letter_code
_entity_poly.pdbx_strand_id
1 'polypeptide(L)'
;MQLTKITGRLPLFAFIMLMCASSHAAAQAGSLDPTFGNKGVATAPMGAKAIAIQSDGKIVVAGAGVSNSQFFDTLLRLNTDGSLDTTFGSGGIAYLTPPGAGSAPLGFFALAIQPNGEIVAAGATQTEQGGYTNFVQVALVESNGSLDTSFGSGGFTAPNMIAFTPYNVTGTEALALALESNGSILVATSYSNLLVRFTSSGQLDTTFGNGGIVNLANQGPNTSFAPTQIALEKNGKILVTSGGVAPAPLVQAGTISRYNINGSLDATFGAGGTAACVASASALLVQSNGKIVVAGSLTSKLNAPPAGNDVGFGVVRYNSSGILDKSFGSGGVAVADFGTSAPLSGAFAVAIQANDEIVAGGAAAQGALNQSFDSAFALARFTGAGALDTSFGSGGLVTTTLVSGSSNVYSYVTGLAIQTDGKIVAAGNTAVDQGFGSGTGAYVVRYLAQ
;
A
#
# COMPACT_ATOMS: atom_id res chain seq x y z
N MET A 1 -12.09 23.00 98.92
CA MET A 1 -12.96 22.99 97.79
C MET A 1 -12.05 23.18 96.59
N GLN A 2 -11.59 22.07 96.01
CA GLN A 2 -10.58 22.04 94.91
C GLN A 2 -11.29 21.96 93.59
N LEU A 3 -11.01 22.89 92.68
CA LEU A 3 -11.44 22.89 91.29
C LEU A 3 -10.41 22.14 90.43
N THR A 4 -10.84 21.01 89.90
CA THR A 4 -10.04 20.19 88.99
C THR A 4 -10.20 20.73 87.58
N LYS A 5 -9.09 21.16 86.92
CA LYS A 5 -9.05 21.56 85.56
C LYS A 5 -9.00 20.31 84.68
N ILE A 6 -9.98 20.13 83.77
CA ILE A 6 -9.97 19.12 82.71
C ILE A 6 -9.41 19.78 81.45
N THR A 7 -8.22 19.36 81.03
CA THR A 7 -7.63 19.73 79.73
C THR A 7 -7.96 18.63 78.73
N GLY A 8 -9.01 18.87 77.94
CA GLY A 8 -9.31 18.03 76.80
C GLY A 8 -8.43 18.40 75.60
N ARG A 9 -7.60 17.48 75.14
CA ARG A 9 -6.93 17.55 73.83
C ARG A 9 -7.88 16.98 72.79
N LEU A 10 -8.26 17.78 71.77
CA LEU A 10 -8.93 17.32 70.58
C LEU A 10 -7.89 16.60 69.66
N PRO A 11 -8.20 15.44 69.10
CA PRO A 11 -7.33 14.82 68.08
C PRO A 11 -7.50 15.54 66.75
N LEU A 12 -6.37 15.96 66.16
CA LEU A 12 -6.25 16.53 64.84
C LEU A 12 -6.45 15.39 63.80
N PHE A 13 -7.62 15.29 63.18
CA PHE A 13 -7.85 14.41 62.05
C PHE A 13 -7.10 14.98 60.83
N ALA A 14 -5.96 14.40 60.52
CA ALA A 14 -5.28 14.63 59.26
C ALA A 14 -6.07 13.96 58.13
N PHE A 15 -6.74 14.77 57.29
CA PHE A 15 -7.37 14.33 56.07
C PHE A 15 -6.26 14.09 55.05
N ILE A 16 -5.82 12.83 54.88
CA ILE A 16 -4.96 12.44 53.79
C ILE A 16 -5.81 12.44 52.52
N MET A 17 -5.72 13.51 51.72
CA MET A 17 -6.27 13.56 50.36
C MET A 17 -5.40 12.65 49.48
N LEU A 18 -5.86 11.43 49.28
CA LEU A 18 -5.26 10.50 48.29
C LEU A 18 -5.57 11.07 46.89
N MET A 19 -4.65 11.88 46.36
CA MET A 19 -4.68 12.22 44.95
C MET A 19 -4.46 10.94 44.17
N CYS A 20 -5.53 10.31 43.67
CA CYS A 20 -5.46 9.38 42.57
C CYS A 20 -4.98 10.16 41.33
N ALA A 21 -3.67 10.26 41.17
CA ALA A 21 -3.10 10.56 39.88
C ALA A 21 -3.46 9.37 38.97
N SER A 22 -4.51 9.52 38.18
CA SER A 22 -4.74 8.64 37.04
C SER A 22 -3.55 8.84 36.10
N SER A 23 -2.54 8.01 36.24
CA SER A 23 -1.52 7.86 35.22
C SER A 23 -2.25 7.36 33.99
N HIS A 24 -2.61 8.27 33.08
CA HIS A 24 -2.91 7.86 31.72
C HIS A 24 -1.60 7.30 31.21
N ALA A 25 -1.47 5.98 31.18
CA ALA A 25 -0.40 5.34 30.45
C ALA A 25 -0.46 5.91 29.03
N ALA A 26 0.62 6.55 28.57
CA ALA A 26 0.71 7.00 27.20
C ALA A 26 0.37 5.80 26.31
N ALA A 27 -0.53 5.99 25.36
CA ALA A 27 -0.91 4.91 24.48
C ALA A 27 0.32 4.47 23.70
N GLN A 28 0.58 3.16 23.70
CA GLN A 28 1.79 2.57 23.09
C GLN A 28 1.77 2.76 21.57
N ALA A 29 2.94 3.02 20.99
CA ALA A 29 3.15 2.99 19.55
C ALA A 29 2.60 1.69 18.94
N GLY A 30 1.91 1.78 17.82
CA GLY A 30 1.24 0.64 17.21
C GLY A 30 -0.14 0.32 17.76
N SER A 31 -0.58 0.97 18.85
CA SER A 31 -1.98 0.90 19.29
C SER A 31 -2.88 1.62 18.30
N LEU A 32 -4.14 1.18 18.23
CA LEU A 32 -5.17 1.90 17.47
C LEU A 32 -5.34 3.32 18.03
N ASP A 33 -5.47 4.31 17.17
CA ASP A 33 -5.75 5.68 17.57
C ASP A 33 -7.24 5.86 17.89
N PRO A 34 -7.65 6.00 19.15
CA PRO A 34 -9.06 6.06 19.53
C PRO A 34 -9.79 7.32 19.02
N THR A 35 -9.03 8.32 18.52
CA THR A 35 -9.58 9.56 17.96
C THR A 35 -9.94 9.44 16.47
N PHE A 36 -9.74 8.27 15.84
CA PHE A 36 -10.00 8.03 14.44
C PHE A 36 -11.18 7.07 14.27
N GLY A 37 -12.18 7.50 13.51
CA GLY A 37 -13.36 6.70 13.21
C GLY A 37 -14.03 6.10 14.45
N ASN A 38 -14.33 4.82 14.40
CA ASN A 38 -14.79 4.09 15.58
C ASN A 38 -13.59 3.36 16.23
N LYS A 39 -13.02 3.95 17.27
CA LYS A 39 -11.90 3.38 18.04
C LYS A 39 -10.68 2.97 17.18
N GLY A 40 -10.31 3.82 16.24
CA GLY A 40 -9.15 3.61 15.36
C GLY A 40 -9.49 3.05 14.00
N VAL A 41 -10.76 2.80 13.70
CA VAL A 41 -11.21 2.14 12.48
C VAL A 41 -12.30 2.94 11.79
N ALA A 42 -12.13 3.21 10.50
CA ALA A 42 -13.16 3.69 9.59
C ALA A 42 -13.47 2.60 8.57
N THR A 43 -14.73 2.52 8.13
CA THR A 43 -15.19 1.55 7.13
C THR A 43 -15.68 2.27 5.87
N ALA A 44 -15.52 1.64 4.71
CA ALA A 44 -15.97 2.17 3.44
C ALA A 44 -16.75 1.11 2.63
N PRO A 45 -17.81 1.51 1.91
CA PRO A 45 -18.63 0.60 1.12
C PRO A 45 -17.99 0.32 -0.25
N MET A 46 -16.70 -0.03 -0.26
CA MET A 46 -15.92 -0.31 -1.47
C MET A 46 -14.78 -1.27 -1.14
N GLY A 47 -14.14 -1.83 -2.16
CA GLY A 47 -12.86 -2.51 -1.98
C GLY A 47 -11.71 -1.52 -2.04
N ALA A 48 -10.80 -1.53 -1.06
CA ALA A 48 -9.61 -0.68 -1.06
C ALA A 48 -8.45 -1.33 -1.82
N LYS A 49 -7.77 -0.55 -2.65
CA LYS A 49 -6.57 -0.97 -3.39
C LYS A 49 -5.37 -0.08 -3.10
N ALA A 50 -5.57 1.22 -2.99
CA ALA A 50 -4.50 2.18 -2.73
C ALA A 50 -4.99 3.29 -1.77
N ILE A 51 -4.04 3.95 -1.11
CA ILE A 51 -4.28 5.04 -0.17
C ILE A 51 -3.25 6.14 -0.35
N ALA A 52 -3.66 7.39 -0.21
CA ALA A 52 -2.76 8.53 -0.08
C ALA A 52 -3.32 9.58 0.89
N ILE A 53 -2.44 10.43 1.41
CA ILE A 53 -2.80 11.53 2.30
C ILE A 53 -2.58 12.84 1.56
N GLN A 54 -3.59 13.70 1.53
CA GLN A 54 -3.51 15.04 0.98
C GLN A 54 -2.75 15.98 1.94
N SER A 55 -2.30 17.12 1.43
CA SER A 55 -1.52 18.10 2.24
C SER A 55 -2.28 18.67 3.44
N ASP A 56 -3.62 18.65 3.40
CA ASP A 56 -4.50 19.03 4.51
C ASP A 56 -4.76 17.89 5.51
N GLY A 57 -4.12 16.74 5.32
CA GLY A 57 -4.23 15.55 6.17
C GLY A 57 -5.43 14.66 5.87
N LYS A 58 -6.29 15.00 4.90
CA LYS A 58 -7.39 14.13 4.46
C LYS A 58 -6.84 12.88 3.78
N ILE A 59 -7.58 11.80 3.91
CA ILE A 59 -7.16 10.48 3.44
C ILE A 59 -8.01 10.10 2.24
N VAL A 60 -7.36 9.81 1.12
CA VAL A 60 -8.00 9.33 -0.10
C VAL A 60 -7.73 7.84 -0.26
N VAL A 61 -8.78 7.07 -0.48
CA VAL A 61 -8.73 5.63 -0.77
C VAL A 61 -9.27 5.39 -2.17
N ALA A 62 -8.54 4.62 -2.97
CA ALA A 62 -8.93 4.21 -4.30
C ALA A 62 -9.27 2.73 -4.36
N GLY A 63 -10.21 2.37 -5.24
CA GLY A 63 -10.60 0.99 -5.45
C GLY A 63 -11.82 0.83 -6.35
N ALA A 64 -12.59 -0.22 -6.10
CA ALA A 64 -13.84 -0.52 -6.79
C ALA A 64 -15.02 -0.43 -5.82
N GLY A 65 -16.08 0.22 -6.24
CA GLY A 65 -17.32 0.30 -5.46
C GLY A 65 -18.53 -0.13 -6.28
N VAL A 66 -19.61 -0.40 -5.58
CA VAL A 66 -20.90 -0.74 -6.20
C VAL A 66 -21.95 0.27 -5.74
N SER A 67 -22.67 0.85 -6.67
CA SER A 67 -23.80 1.71 -6.41
C SER A 67 -24.94 1.32 -7.35
N ASN A 68 -26.15 1.16 -6.83
CA ASN A 68 -27.32 0.72 -7.60
C ASN A 68 -27.06 -0.53 -8.48
N SER A 69 -26.35 -1.51 -7.92
CA SER A 69 -25.96 -2.77 -8.59
C SER A 69 -25.00 -2.58 -9.78
N GLN A 70 -24.38 -1.43 -9.92
CA GLN A 70 -23.37 -1.15 -10.95
C GLN A 70 -21.99 -0.98 -10.30
N PHE A 71 -20.95 -1.45 -11.00
CA PHE A 71 -19.56 -1.25 -10.60
C PHE A 71 -19.06 0.11 -11.06
N PHE A 72 -18.21 0.73 -10.23
CA PHE A 72 -17.56 2.01 -10.48
C PHE A 72 -16.10 2.00 -10.10
N ASP A 73 -15.31 2.76 -10.83
CA ASP A 73 -14.03 3.23 -10.34
C ASP A 73 -14.29 4.22 -9.20
N THR A 74 -13.79 3.94 -8.02
CA THR A 74 -14.24 4.63 -6.83
C THR A 74 -13.10 5.26 -6.07
N LEU A 75 -13.29 6.52 -5.71
CA LEU A 75 -12.48 7.22 -4.72
C LEU A 75 -13.34 7.56 -3.51
N LEU A 76 -12.80 7.36 -2.33
CA LEU A 76 -13.41 7.76 -1.07
C LEU A 76 -12.47 8.72 -0.37
N ARG A 77 -13.02 9.78 0.25
CA ARG A 77 -12.22 10.68 1.08
C ARG A 77 -12.71 10.71 2.51
N LEU A 78 -11.76 10.58 3.43
CA LEU A 78 -11.98 10.74 4.86
C LEU A 78 -11.33 12.04 5.35
N ASN A 79 -11.95 12.65 6.33
CA ASN A 79 -11.35 13.68 7.16
C ASN A 79 -10.23 13.11 8.03
N THR A 80 -9.46 13.97 8.65
CA THR A 80 -8.35 13.58 9.54
C THR A 80 -8.78 12.77 10.74
N ASP A 81 -10.05 12.82 11.13
CA ASP A 81 -10.65 12.05 12.22
C ASP A 81 -11.26 10.70 11.77
N GLY A 82 -11.19 10.37 10.48
CA GLY A 82 -11.73 9.15 9.91
C GLY A 82 -13.22 9.21 9.54
N SER A 83 -13.90 10.35 9.73
CA SER A 83 -15.25 10.56 9.22
C SER A 83 -15.24 10.77 7.70
N LEU A 84 -16.32 10.45 7.00
CA LEU A 84 -16.45 10.76 5.58
C LEU A 84 -16.41 12.28 5.35
N ASP A 85 -15.60 12.71 4.39
CA ASP A 85 -15.62 14.11 3.94
C ASP A 85 -16.76 14.34 2.95
N THR A 86 -17.89 14.77 3.47
CA THR A 86 -19.12 14.98 2.70
C THR A 86 -19.02 16.06 1.60
N THR A 87 -17.92 16.81 1.55
CA THR A 87 -17.64 17.78 0.49
C THR A 87 -16.99 17.15 -0.75
N PHE A 88 -16.64 15.86 -0.70
CA PHE A 88 -16.02 15.12 -1.78
C PHE A 88 -17.05 14.24 -2.49
N GLY A 89 -17.20 14.39 -3.78
CA GLY A 89 -18.13 13.62 -4.61
C GLY A 89 -19.57 13.67 -4.07
N SER A 90 -20.17 12.51 -3.90
CA SER A 90 -21.48 12.35 -3.28
C SER A 90 -21.33 11.79 -1.87
N GLY A 91 -21.37 12.66 -0.86
CA GLY A 91 -21.31 12.28 0.55
C GLY A 91 -19.99 11.61 0.98
N GLY A 92 -18.87 11.99 0.36
CA GLY A 92 -17.54 11.47 0.66
C GLY A 92 -17.03 10.45 -0.36
N ILE A 93 -17.81 10.12 -1.38
CA ILE A 93 -17.48 9.09 -2.37
C ILE A 93 -17.66 9.66 -3.79
N ALA A 94 -16.67 9.47 -4.65
CA ALA A 94 -16.74 9.73 -6.07
C ALA A 94 -16.85 8.38 -6.81
N TYR A 95 -18.01 8.16 -7.45
CA TYR A 95 -18.26 7.04 -8.34
C TYR A 95 -18.00 7.51 -9.77
N LEU A 96 -16.98 6.97 -10.39
CA LEU A 96 -16.48 7.42 -11.69
C LEU A 96 -16.66 6.32 -12.74
N THR A 97 -16.99 6.73 -13.95
CA THR A 97 -17.15 5.80 -15.09
C THR A 97 -16.39 6.38 -16.27
N PRO A 98 -15.51 5.58 -16.91
CA PRO A 98 -14.82 6.02 -18.10
C PRO A 98 -15.81 6.23 -19.25
N PRO A 99 -15.56 7.21 -20.16
CA PRO A 99 -16.43 7.47 -21.30
C PRO A 99 -16.41 6.30 -22.29
N GLY A 100 -17.56 5.90 -22.77
CA GLY A 100 -17.73 4.85 -23.78
C GLY A 100 -18.84 3.86 -23.41
N ALA A 101 -19.75 3.58 -24.34
CA ALA A 101 -20.82 2.62 -24.13
C ALA A 101 -20.24 1.19 -24.00
N GLY A 102 -20.63 0.44 -22.97
CA GLY A 102 -20.22 -0.93 -22.74
C GLY A 102 -18.92 -1.10 -21.96
N SER A 103 -18.41 -0.05 -21.34
CA SER A 103 -17.24 -0.16 -20.43
C SER A 103 -17.70 -0.56 -19.04
N ALA A 104 -17.12 -1.65 -18.52
CA ALA A 104 -17.28 -2.06 -17.13
C ALA A 104 -16.02 -1.64 -16.33
N PRO A 105 -16.12 -0.69 -15.38
CA PRO A 105 -15.00 -0.33 -14.51
C PRO A 105 -14.56 -1.51 -13.66
N LEU A 106 -13.25 -1.72 -13.55
CA LEU A 106 -12.67 -2.77 -12.68
C LEU A 106 -12.12 -2.20 -11.38
N GLY A 107 -12.15 -0.88 -11.23
CA GLY A 107 -11.65 -0.13 -10.09
C GLY A 107 -10.28 0.49 -10.34
N PHE A 108 -9.92 1.42 -9.46
CA PHE A 108 -8.58 1.99 -9.41
C PHE A 108 -7.68 1.12 -8.53
N PHE A 109 -6.49 0.80 -9.03
CA PHE A 109 -5.48 -0.01 -8.34
C PHE A 109 -4.37 0.82 -7.73
N ALA A 110 -4.15 2.03 -8.26
CA ALA A 110 -3.12 2.95 -7.80
C ALA A 110 -3.64 4.39 -7.78
N LEU A 111 -3.09 5.22 -6.90
CA LEU A 111 -3.39 6.64 -6.85
C LEU A 111 -2.17 7.45 -6.42
N ALA A 112 -2.14 8.71 -6.82
CA ALA A 112 -1.20 9.72 -6.34
C ALA A 112 -1.88 11.08 -6.22
N ILE A 113 -1.40 11.92 -5.31
CA ILE A 113 -1.91 13.29 -5.12
C ILE A 113 -0.94 14.27 -5.77
N GLN A 114 -1.45 15.16 -6.61
CA GLN A 114 -0.68 16.26 -7.19
C GLN A 114 -0.45 17.38 -6.16
N PRO A 115 0.57 18.24 -6.34
CA PRO A 115 0.82 19.36 -5.43
C PRO A 115 -0.34 20.35 -5.29
N ASN A 116 -1.20 20.46 -6.31
CA ASN A 116 -2.42 21.28 -6.30
C ASN A 116 -3.61 20.62 -5.58
N GLY A 117 -3.44 19.38 -5.11
CA GLY A 117 -4.47 18.61 -4.41
C GLY A 117 -5.34 17.74 -5.33
N GLU A 118 -5.16 17.78 -6.63
CA GLU A 118 -5.82 16.87 -7.58
C GLU A 118 -5.34 15.43 -7.39
N ILE A 119 -6.19 14.49 -7.74
CA ILE A 119 -5.95 13.07 -7.55
C ILE A 119 -5.78 12.43 -8.93
N VAL A 120 -4.63 11.81 -9.16
CA VAL A 120 -4.42 10.93 -10.31
C VAL A 120 -4.67 9.50 -9.85
N ALA A 121 -5.62 8.82 -10.49
CA ALA A 121 -5.95 7.44 -10.18
C ALA A 121 -5.79 6.57 -11.44
N ALA A 122 -5.19 5.40 -11.30
CA ALA A 122 -4.97 4.47 -12.39
C ALA A 122 -5.60 3.11 -12.10
N GLY A 123 -6.20 2.53 -13.12
CA GLY A 123 -6.93 1.28 -13.01
C GLY A 123 -7.16 0.62 -14.35
N ALA A 124 -8.27 -0.10 -14.45
CA ALA A 124 -8.66 -0.76 -15.69
C ALA A 124 -10.15 -0.64 -15.96
N THR A 125 -10.49 -0.60 -17.22
CA THR A 125 -11.85 -0.76 -17.70
C THR A 125 -11.92 -1.97 -18.63
N GLN A 126 -13.06 -2.63 -18.65
CA GLN A 126 -13.32 -3.79 -19.51
C GLN A 126 -14.35 -3.44 -20.58
N THR A 127 -14.12 -3.86 -21.81
CA THR A 127 -15.09 -3.75 -22.88
C THR A 127 -15.59 -5.11 -23.29
N GLU A 128 -16.87 -5.19 -23.71
CA GLU A 128 -17.50 -6.44 -24.16
C GLU A 128 -17.33 -6.69 -25.67
N GLN A 129 -16.76 -5.74 -26.42
CA GLN A 129 -16.60 -5.87 -27.88
C GLN A 129 -15.52 -6.90 -28.23
N GLY A 130 -15.94 -8.06 -28.70
CA GLY A 130 -15.04 -9.11 -29.20
C GLY A 130 -14.42 -10.04 -28.16
N GLY A 131 -14.96 -10.05 -26.93
CA GLY A 131 -14.46 -10.75 -25.75
C GLY A 131 -14.08 -9.75 -24.69
N TYR A 132 -13.94 -10.23 -23.44
CA TYR A 132 -13.55 -9.36 -22.33
C TYR A 132 -12.10 -8.90 -22.50
N THR A 133 -11.93 -7.63 -22.87
CA THR A 133 -10.61 -7.01 -23.00
C THR A 133 -10.47 -5.88 -21.98
N ASN A 134 -9.46 -5.98 -21.12
CA ASN A 134 -9.15 -4.94 -20.16
C ASN A 134 -8.20 -3.90 -20.78
N PHE A 135 -8.46 -2.63 -20.49
CA PHE A 135 -7.65 -1.50 -20.93
C PHE A 135 -7.19 -0.71 -19.73
N VAL A 136 -5.95 -0.25 -19.78
CA VAL A 136 -5.43 0.73 -18.81
C VAL A 136 -6.21 2.02 -18.92
N GLN A 137 -6.57 2.57 -17.79
CA GLN A 137 -7.15 3.90 -17.68
C GLN A 137 -6.44 4.70 -16.59
N VAL A 138 -6.33 6.00 -16.81
CA VAL A 138 -5.91 6.98 -15.82
C VAL A 138 -6.96 8.06 -15.78
N ALA A 139 -7.40 8.42 -14.58
CA ALA A 139 -8.32 9.52 -14.33
C ALA A 139 -7.58 10.67 -13.63
N LEU A 140 -7.95 11.90 -13.97
CA LEU A 140 -7.62 13.09 -13.19
C LEU A 140 -8.88 13.59 -12.51
N VAL A 141 -8.82 13.69 -11.19
CA VAL A 141 -9.96 14.04 -10.35
C VAL A 141 -9.62 15.27 -9.52
N GLU A 142 -10.48 16.27 -9.59
CA GLU A 142 -10.35 17.51 -8.85
C GLU A 142 -10.46 17.27 -7.33
N SER A 143 -10.05 18.28 -6.57
CA SER A 143 -10.07 18.20 -5.10
C SER A 143 -11.46 18.02 -4.49
N ASN A 144 -12.53 18.30 -5.24
CA ASN A 144 -13.93 18.09 -4.83
C ASN A 144 -14.48 16.69 -5.19
N GLY A 145 -13.73 15.86 -5.93
CA GLY A 145 -14.13 14.52 -6.36
C GLY A 145 -14.78 14.47 -7.75
N SER A 146 -14.89 15.59 -8.47
CA SER A 146 -15.33 15.60 -9.88
C SER A 146 -14.16 15.30 -10.82
N LEU A 147 -14.44 14.76 -12.00
CA LEU A 147 -13.45 14.60 -13.04
C LEU A 147 -12.97 15.96 -13.57
N ASP A 148 -11.67 16.14 -13.75
CA ASP A 148 -11.14 17.22 -14.59
C ASP A 148 -11.37 16.88 -16.06
N THR A 149 -12.45 17.39 -16.64
CA THR A 149 -12.86 17.09 -18.01
C THR A 149 -11.89 17.61 -19.08
N SER A 150 -10.91 18.42 -18.71
CA SER A 150 -9.83 18.87 -19.61
C SER A 150 -8.74 17.81 -19.81
N PHE A 151 -8.67 16.80 -18.92
CA PHE A 151 -7.73 15.71 -18.99
C PHE A 151 -8.21 14.64 -19.96
N GLY A 152 -7.39 14.31 -20.93
CA GLY A 152 -7.63 13.23 -21.89
C GLY A 152 -8.96 13.37 -22.65
N SER A 153 -9.87 12.47 -22.36
CA SER A 153 -11.22 12.46 -22.88
C SER A 153 -12.22 12.41 -21.73
N GLY A 154 -12.79 13.55 -21.36
CA GLY A 154 -13.77 13.65 -20.27
C GLY A 154 -13.23 13.25 -18.89
N GLY A 155 -11.96 13.55 -18.61
CA GLY A 155 -11.33 13.29 -17.33
C GLY A 155 -10.57 11.96 -17.23
N PHE A 156 -10.55 11.17 -18.32
CA PHE A 156 -9.79 9.93 -18.43
C PHE A 156 -8.82 9.98 -19.61
N THR A 157 -7.77 9.18 -19.55
CA THR A 157 -6.98 8.86 -20.76
C THR A 157 -7.92 8.29 -21.82
N ALA A 158 -7.67 8.62 -23.09
CA ALA A 158 -8.58 8.20 -24.17
C ALA A 158 -8.75 6.68 -24.17
N PRO A 159 -9.97 6.15 -24.27
CA PRO A 159 -10.21 4.74 -24.44
C PRO A 159 -9.52 4.27 -25.73
N ASN A 160 -8.92 3.10 -25.71
CA ASN A 160 -8.15 2.51 -26.82
C ASN A 160 -6.79 3.15 -27.16
N MET A 161 -6.26 4.08 -26.36
CA MET A 161 -4.89 4.58 -26.58
C MET A 161 -3.83 3.49 -26.43
N ILE A 162 -4.19 2.39 -25.81
CA ILE A 162 -3.28 1.25 -25.61
C ILE A 162 -3.89 -0.03 -26.22
N ALA A 163 -4.45 0.06 -27.43
CA ALA A 163 -4.54 -1.10 -28.29
C ALA A 163 -3.12 -1.35 -28.86
N PHE A 164 -2.27 -1.95 -28.02
CA PHE A 164 -0.90 -2.27 -28.43
C PHE A 164 -0.90 -3.38 -29.48
N THR A 165 -1.11 -3.02 -30.72
CA THR A 165 -0.60 -3.80 -31.83
C THR A 165 0.91 -3.47 -31.97
N PRO A 166 1.88 -4.39 -31.81
CA PRO A 166 1.76 -5.81 -32.16
C PRO A 166 1.56 -6.80 -31.01
N TYR A 167 1.33 -6.31 -29.81
CA TYR A 167 1.22 -7.18 -28.63
C TYR A 167 -0.26 -7.49 -28.34
N ASN A 168 -0.89 -8.36 -29.01
CA ASN A 168 -2.28 -8.82 -28.83
C ASN A 168 -2.62 -9.10 -27.34
N VAL A 169 -2.66 -8.05 -26.50
CA VAL A 169 -2.75 -8.13 -25.05
C VAL A 169 -4.18 -7.87 -24.61
N THR A 170 -4.88 -8.96 -24.42
CA THR A 170 -6.11 -8.99 -23.65
C THR A 170 -5.76 -8.98 -22.16
N GLY A 171 -6.39 -8.12 -21.36
CA GLY A 171 -6.26 -8.17 -19.89
C GLY A 171 -5.23 -7.24 -19.28
N THR A 172 -5.00 -6.05 -19.81
CA THR A 172 -4.04 -5.08 -19.26
C THR A 172 -4.66 -4.22 -18.17
N GLU A 173 -4.09 -4.22 -16.98
CA GLU A 173 -4.51 -3.42 -15.83
C GLU A 173 -3.36 -2.53 -15.37
N ALA A 174 -3.65 -1.30 -14.93
CA ALA A 174 -2.67 -0.45 -14.29
C ALA A 174 -2.46 -0.88 -12.83
N LEU A 175 -1.33 -1.47 -12.50
CA LEU A 175 -1.03 -1.96 -11.15
C LEU A 175 -0.32 -0.93 -10.28
N ALA A 176 0.47 -0.06 -10.88
CA ALA A 176 1.23 0.96 -10.17
C ALA A 176 1.28 2.27 -10.94
N LEU A 177 1.40 3.36 -10.21
CA LEU A 177 1.44 4.72 -10.73
C LEU A 177 2.51 5.53 -10.00
N ALA A 178 3.20 6.40 -10.75
CA ALA A 178 4.07 7.42 -10.20
C ALA A 178 3.90 8.74 -10.95
N LEU A 179 3.99 9.86 -10.22
CA LEU A 179 3.96 11.22 -10.79
C LEU A 179 5.37 11.75 -10.89
N GLU A 180 5.78 12.18 -12.07
CA GLU A 180 7.02 12.90 -12.28
C GLU A 180 6.86 14.39 -11.90
N SER A 181 7.97 15.05 -11.58
CA SER A 181 7.97 16.47 -11.15
C SER A 181 7.44 17.45 -12.20
N ASN A 182 7.44 17.04 -13.48
CA ASN A 182 6.89 17.80 -14.61
C ASN A 182 5.38 17.56 -14.81
N GLY A 183 4.75 16.73 -13.97
CA GLY A 183 3.34 16.35 -14.05
C GLY A 183 3.09 15.15 -14.98
N SER A 184 4.10 14.56 -15.61
CA SER A 184 3.92 13.32 -16.37
C SER A 184 3.54 12.17 -15.46
N ILE A 185 2.77 11.23 -15.99
CA ILE A 185 2.20 10.10 -15.26
C ILE A 185 2.80 8.81 -15.80
N LEU A 186 3.50 8.08 -14.96
CA LEU A 186 4.01 6.74 -15.27
C LEU A 186 3.05 5.68 -14.73
N VAL A 187 2.78 4.68 -15.55
CA VAL A 187 1.91 3.55 -15.19
C VAL A 187 2.60 2.25 -15.56
N ALA A 188 2.67 1.32 -14.62
CA ALA A 188 3.11 -0.05 -14.88
C ALA A 188 1.89 -0.97 -15.00
N THR A 189 1.91 -1.88 -15.98
CA THR A 189 0.74 -2.66 -16.38
C THR A 189 0.95 -4.15 -16.14
N SER A 190 -0.11 -4.86 -15.68
CA SER A 190 -0.16 -6.32 -15.64
C SER A 190 -0.21 -6.92 -17.06
N TYR A 191 -0.01 -8.21 -17.15
CA TYR A 191 -0.15 -9.07 -18.33
C TYR A 191 0.68 -8.64 -19.55
N SER A 192 0.68 -7.37 -19.93
CA SER A 192 1.50 -6.84 -21.02
C SER A 192 2.91 -6.47 -20.62
N ASN A 193 3.21 -6.38 -19.32
CA ASN A 193 4.51 -6.02 -18.76
C ASN A 193 5.06 -4.72 -19.38
N LEU A 194 4.27 -3.66 -19.35
CA LEU A 194 4.63 -2.37 -19.93
C LEU A 194 4.82 -1.31 -18.86
N LEU A 195 5.71 -0.38 -19.13
CA LEU A 195 5.77 0.92 -18.49
C LEU A 195 5.35 1.96 -19.52
N VAL A 196 4.30 2.71 -19.18
CA VAL A 196 3.67 3.69 -20.07
C VAL A 196 3.80 5.06 -19.45
N ARG A 197 4.12 6.07 -20.25
CA ARG A 197 4.11 7.46 -19.79
C ARG A 197 3.04 8.29 -20.50
N PHE A 198 2.24 8.97 -19.70
CA PHE A 198 1.30 9.98 -20.17
C PHE A 198 1.82 11.38 -19.80
N THR A 199 1.46 12.35 -20.61
CA THR A 199 1.65 13.77 -20.27
C THR A 199 0.72 14.18 -19.15
N SER A 200 0.92 15.35 -18.55
CA SER A 200 0.01 15.95 -17.57
C SER A 200 -1.40 16.22 -18.11
N SER A 201 -1.59 16.22 -19.43
CA SER A 201 -2.90 16.36 -20.08
C SER A 201 -3.56 15.03 -20.46
N GLY A 202 -2.98 13.88 -20.03
CA GLY A 202 -3.54 12.55 -20.29
C GLY A 202 -3.29 12.00 -21.69
N GLN A 203 -2.40 12.62 -22.49
CA GLN A 203 -1.98 12.11 -23.79
C GLN A 203 -0.78 11.18 -23.62
N LEU A 204 -0.62 10.21 -24.52
CA LEU A 204 0.57 9.36 -24.55
C LEU A 204 1.82 10.22 -24.85
N ASP A 205 2.82 10.14 -23.98
CA ASP A 205 4.08 10.87 -24.21
C ASP A 205 5.00 10.10 -25.15
N THR A 206 4.90 10.39 -26.43
CA THR A 206 5.64 9.69 -27.49
C THR A 206 7.16 9.88 -27.44
N THR A 207 7.66 10.74 -26.56
CA THR A 207 9.11 10.93 -26.34
C THR A 207 9.73 9.89 -25.39
N PHE A 208 8.87 9.10 -24.71
CA PHE A 208 9.28 8.08 -23.76
C PHE A 208 9.36 6.71 -24.44
N GLY A 209 10.47 6.01 -24.24
CA GLY A 209 10.66 4.66 -24.77
C GLY A 209 10.43 4.58 -26.28
N ASN A 210 9.58 3.67 -26.69
CA ASN A 210 9.13 3.55 -28.07
C ASN A 210 7.69 4.08 -28.19
N GLY A 211 7.55 5.35 -28.55
CA GLY A 211 6.24 5.98 -28.73
C GLY A 211 5.37 6.06 -27.46
N GLY A 212 5.97 6.28 -26.30
CA GLY A 212 5.30 6.39 -25.00
C GLY A 212 5.40 5.14 -24.12
N ILE A 213 6.12 4.12 -24.58
CA ILE A 213 6.06 2.78 -24.00
C ILE A 213 7.43 2.15 -23.88
N VAL A 214 7.64 1.46 -22.76
CA VAL A 214 8.77 0.55 -22.53
C VAL A 214 8.23 -0.86 -22.30
N ASN A 215 8.73 -1.85 -23.05
CA ASN A 215 8.42 -3.24 -22.80
C ASN A 215 9.36 -3.79 -21.73
N LEU A 216 8.79 -4.20 -20.59
CA LEU A 216 9.50 -4.74 -19.44
C LEU A 216 9.82 -6.25 -19.59
N ALA A 217 9.16 -6.96 -20.51
CA ALA A 217 9.31 -8.40 -20.69
C ALA A 217 10.69 -8.83 -21.21
N ASN A 218 11.46 -7.91 -21.80
CA ASN A 218 12.78 -8.21 -22.36
C ASN A 218 13.93 -8.18 -21.33
N GLN A 219 13.63 -8.17 -20.04
CA GLN A 219 14.61 -7.96 -18.98
C GLN A 219 15.24 -9.26 -18.43
N GLY A 220 15.13 -10.39 -19.14
CA GLY A 220 15.82 -11.64 -18.79
C GLY A 220 15.20 -12.88 -19.44
N PRO A 221 15.95 -13.99 -19.52
CA PRO A 221 15.44 -15.23 -20.08
C PRO A 221 14.39 -15.83 -19.14
N ASN A 222 13.18 -16.09 -19.63
CA ASN A 222 12.07 -16.77 -18.96
C ASN A 222 11.26 -15.96 -17.94
N THR A 223 11.03 -14.67 -18.17
CA THR A 223 10.31 -13.86 -17.17
C THR A 223 8.89 -13.51 -17.63
N SER A 224 7.91 -14.26 -17.14
CA SER A 224 6.50 -13.82 -17.07
C SER A 224 6.33 -12.99 -15.78
N PHE A 225 7.00 -11.83 -15.70
CA PHE A 225 7.00 -11.02 -14.49
C PHE A 225 6.10 -9.79 -14.69
N ALA A 226 4.93 -9.82 -14.08
CA ALA A 226 4.12 -8.61 -14.02
C ALA A 226 4.83 -7.57 -13.14
N PRO A 227 4.97 -6.30 -13.58
CA PRO A 227 5.44 -5.23 -12.74
C PRO A 227 4.47 -5.04 -11.58
N THR A 228 5.02 -4.79 -10.38
CA THR A 228 4.21 -4.66 -9.16
C THR A 228 4.18 -3.25 -8.63
N GLN A 229 5.29 -2.52 -8.73
CA GLN A 229 5.42 -1.15 -8.20
C GLN A 229 6.37 -0.30 -9.03
N ILE A 230 6.16 1.02 -8.95
CA ILE A 230 7.03 2.07 -9.50
C ILE A 230 7.48 2.97 -8.35
N ALA A 231 8.76 3.35 -8.34
CA ALA A 231 9.27 4.43 -7.53
C ALA A 231 10.19 5.34 -8.35
N LEU A 232 10.19 6.63 -8.01
CA LEU A 232 11.05 7.62 -8.64
C LEU A 232 12.23 7.96 -7.72
N GLU A 233 13.41 7.99 -8.29
CA GLU A 233 14.58 8.58 -7.63
C GLU A 233 14.58 10.12 -7.80
N LYS A 234 15.25 10.83 -6.90
CA LYS A 234 15.36 12.31 -6.95
C LYS A 234 15.95 12.85 -8.25
N ASN A 235 16.73 12.05 -8.95
CA ASN A 235 17.34 12.38 -10.24
C ASN A 235 16.42 12.09 -11.45
N GLY A 236 15.17 11.68 -11.20
CA GLY A 236 14.18 11.36 -12.22
C GLY A 236 14.31 9.96 -12.81
N LYS A 237 15.24 9.13 -12.34
CA LYS A 237 15.29 7.72 -12.75
C LYS A 237 14.12 6.94 -12.16
N ILE A 238 13.70 5.92 -12.90
CA ILE A 238 12.49 5.15 -12.63
C ILE A 238 12.92 3.76 -12.18
N LEU A 239 12.48 3.35 -11.00
CA LEU A 239 12.61 1.98 -10.50
C LEU A 239 11.29 1.26 -10.70
N VAL A 240 11.36 0.04 -11.22
CA VAL A 240 10.20 -0.84 -11.38
C VAL A 240 10.55 -2.18 -10.74
N THR A 241 9.68 -2.65 -9.83
CA THR A 241 9.76 -4.02 -9.34
C THR A 241 8.86 -4.91 -10.16
N SER A 242 9.29 -6.14 -10.36
CA SER A 242 8.44 -7.19 -10.91
C SER A 242 8.47 -8.41 -10.01
N GLY A 243 7.29 -9.00 -9.79
CA GLY A 243 7.15 -10.29 -9.14
C GLY A 243 7.28 -11.40 -10.18
N GLY A 244 7.87 -12.52 -9.84
CA GLY A 244 7.99 -13.63 -10.75
C GLY A 244 7.77 -14.98 -10.08
N VAL A 245 7.20 -15.90 -10.84
CA VAL A 245 7.20 -17.32 -10.52
C VAL A 245 8.28 -17.94 -11.38
N ALA A 246 9.46 -18.21 -10.80
CA ALA A 246 10.45 -19.01 -11.49
C ALA A 246 9.99 -20.49 -11.50
N PRO A 247 10.21 -21.25 -12.59
CA PRO A 247 9.95 -22.68 -12.56
C PRO A 247 10.79 -23.36 -11.47
N ALA A 248 10.18 -24.27 -10.73
CA ALA A 248 10.88 -25.05 -9.70
C ALA A 248 12.17 -25.69 -10.25
N PRO A 249 13.29 -25.69 -9.49
CA PRO A 249 13.38 -25.49 -8.04
C PRO A 249 13.75 -24.07 -7.58
N LEU A 250 13.63 -23.06 -8.45
CA LEU A 250 14.04 -21.69 -8.14
C LEU A 250 12.93 -20.97 -7.34
N VAL A 251 13.34 -20.35 -6.26
CA VAL A 251 12.56 -19.50 -5.38
C VAL A 251 11.92 -18.36 -6.18
N GLN A 252 10.73 -17.92 -5.79
CA GLN A 252 10.09 -16.70 -6.34
C GLN A 252 11.05 -15.52 -6.17
N ALA A 253 11.75 -15.18 -7.22
CA ALA A 253 12.70 -14.08 -7.23
C ALA A 253 12.09 -12.95 -8.05
N GLY A 254 11.73 -11.85 -7.39
CA GLY A 254 11.42 -10.61 -8.06
C GLY A 254 12.68 -9.98 -8.68
N THR A 255 12.48 -8.96 -9.47
CA THR A 255 13.57 -8.10 -9.97
C THR A 255 13.26 -6.64 -9.68
N ILE A 256 14.31 -5.85 -9.54
CA ILE A 256 14.24 -4.38 -9.57
C ILE A 256 14.96 -3.97 -10.84
N SER A 257 14.30 -3.25 -11.73
CA SER A 257 14.90 -2.68 -12.94
C SER A 257 14.94 -1.16 -12.83
N ARG A 258 16.02 -0.53 -13.29
CA ARG A 258 16.11 0.93 -13.30
C ARG A 258 16.13 1.46 -14.74
N TYR A 259 15.32 2.47 -14.98
CA TYR A 259 15.23 3.15 -16.25
C TYR A 259 15.64 4.61 -16.13
N ASN A 260 16.22 5.15 -17.20
CA ASN A 260 16.47 6.57 -17.34
C ASN A 260 15.15 7.31 -17.61
N ILE A 261 15.15 8.62 -17.46
CA ILE A 261 13.97 9.48 -17.66
C ILE A 261 13.35 9.38 -19.06
N ASN A 262 14.11 8.92 -20.06
CA ASN A 262 13.62 8.68 -21.42
C ASN A 262 13.09 7.26 -21.63
N GLY A 263 13.07 6.41 -20.62
CA GLY A 263 12.61 5.03 -20.69
C GLY A 263 13.67 4.00 -21.13
N SER A 264 14.91 4.41 -21.42
CA SER A 264 15.99 3.45 -21.68
C SER A 264 16.44 2.76 -20.40
N LEU A 265 16.81 1.47 -20.47
CA LEU A 265 17.36 0.74 -19.34
C LEU A 265 18.66 1.37 -18.88
N ASP A 266 18.83 1.61 -17.58
CA ASP A 266 20.06 2.14 -17.01
C ASP A 266 21.04 1.00 -16.69
N ALA A 267 21.92 0.69 -17.62
CA ALA A 267 22.89 -0.40 -17.51
C ALA A 267 23.88 -0.25 -16.32
N THR A 268 23.92 0.91 -15.65
CA THR A 268 24.77 1.13 -14.47
C THR A 268 24.17 0.61 -13.18
N PHE A 269 22.92 0.16 -13.20
CA PHE A 269 22.22 -0.37 -12.02
C PHE A 269 22.36 -1.89 -11.94
N GLY A 270 22.75 -2.40 -10.81
CA GLY A 270 22.86 -3.83 -10.56
C GLY A 270 23.73 -4.54 -11.61
N ALA A 271 23.18 -5.58 -12.21
CA ALA A 271 23.79 -6.31 -13.30
C ALA A 271 23.10 -5.92 -14.62
N GLY A 272 23.67 -4.94 -15.34
CA GLY A 272 23.17 -4.53 -16.65
C GLY A 272 21.77 -3.89 -16.63
N GLY A 273 21.43 -3.16 -15.57
CA GLY A 273 20.16 -2.45 -15.41
C GLY A 273 19.17 -3.11 -14.45
N THR A 274 19.52 -4.28 -13.90
CA THR A 274 18.63 -5.05 -13.03
C THR A 274 19.34 -5.53 -11.77
N ALA A 275 18.59 -5.65 -10.69
CA ALA A 275 19.01 -6.28 -9.44
C ALA A 275 18.02 -7.40 -9.08
N ALA A 276 18.54 -8.55 -8.66
CA ALA A 276 17.70 -9.65 -8.18
C ALA A 276 17.07 -9.25 -6.83
N CYS A 277 15.79 -9.51 -6.68
CA CYS A 277 15.08 -9.32 -5.42
C CYS A 277 14.92 -10.66 -4.71
N VAL A 278 15.33 -10.73 -3.44
CA VAL A 278 15.26 -11.94 -2.62
C VAL A 278 13.89 -12.16 -1.97
N ALA A 279 12.93 -11.25 -2.26
CA ALA A 279 11.53 -11.33 -1.81
C ALA A 279 10.61 -11.28 -3.03
N SER A 280 9.36 -11.76 -2.87
CA SER A 280 8.30 -11.36 -3.80
C SER A 280 8.09 -9.86 -3.65
N ALA A 281 8.51 -9.06 -4.63
CA ALA A 281 8.49 -7.61 -4.52
C ALA A 281 7.05 -7.09 -4.65
N SER A 282 6.37 -6.87 -3.53
CA SER A 282 4.99 -6.36 -3.50
C SER A 282 4.91 -4.86 -3.31
N ALA A 283 5.92 -4.25 -2.68
CA ALA A 283 5.99 -2.81 -2.44
C ALA A 283 7.43 -2.30 -2.58
N LEU A 284 7.57 -1.06 -3.05
CA LEU A 284 8.85 -0.42 -3.37
C LEU A 284 8.83 1.05 -2.93
N LEU A 285 9.88 1.49 -2.24
CA LEU A 285 10.11 2.90 -1.92
C LEU A 285 11.60 3.26 -2.06
N VAL A 286 11.87 4.55 -2.24
CA VAL A 286 13.20 5.13 -2.19
C VAL A 286 13.32 6.02 -0.95
N GLN A 287 14.29 5.74 -0.09
CA GLN A 287 14.60 6.56 1.09
C GLN A 287 15.20 7.91 0.68
N SER A 288 15.17 8.87 1.58
CA SER A 288 15.71 10.23 1.36
C SER A 288 17.20 10.23 0.98
N ASN A 289 17.95 9.22 1.43
CA ASN A 289 19.37 9.00 1.16
C ASN A 289 19.63 8.18 -0.14
N GLY A 290 18.60 7.89 -0.92
CA GLY A 290 18.67 7.14 -2.19
C GLY A 290 18.75 5.63 -2.03
N LYS A 291 18.65 5.07 -0.82
CA LYS A 291 18.54 3.62 -0.64
C LYS A 291 17.16 3.13 -1.06
N ILE A 292 17.11 1.92 -1.61
CA ILE A 292 15.91 1.33 -2.17
C ILE A 292 15.40 0.27 -1.18
N VAL A 293 14.14 0.39 -0.79
CA VAL A 293 13.46 -0.52 0.14
C VAL A 293 12.38 -1.28 -0.62
N VAL A 294 12.43 -2.59 -0.54
CA VAL A 294 11.43 -3.50 -1.11
C VAL A 294 10.81 -4.32 0.01
N ALA A 295 9.48 -4.37 0.07
CA ALA A 295 8.76 -5.26 0.96
C ALA A 295 8.02 -6.34 0.18
N GLY A 296 7.87 -7.51 0.80
CA GLY A 296 7.22 -8.65 0.19
C GLY A 296 7.20 -9.88 1.10
N SER A 297 6.79 -11.00 0.55
CA SER A 297 6.89 -12.28 1.23
C SER A 297 8.27 -12.88 1.02
N LEU A 298 8.90 -13.31 2.11
CA LEU A 298 10.16 -14.06 2.08
C LEU A 298 9.88 -15.55 2.23
N THR A 299 10.46 -16.36 1.37
CA THR A 299 10.57 -17.78 1.65
C THR A 299 11.68 -17.97 2.70
N SER A 300 11.42 -18.73 3.74
CA SER A 300 12.21 -18.77 4.98
C SER A 300 13.68 -19.20 4.86
N LYS A 301 14.19 -19.45 3.66
CA LYS A 301 15.56 -19.95 3.52
C LYS A 301 16.27 -19.36 2.31
N LEU A 302 16.92 -18.23 2.51
CA LEU A 302 17.94 -17.72 1.58
C LEU A 302 19.08 -18.74 1.30
N ASN A 303 19.21 -19.81 2.09
CA ASN A 303 20.29 -20.80 1.97
C ASN A 303 19.90 -22.25 2.31
N ALA A 304 18.62 -22.61 2.32
CA ALA A 304 18.20 -23.99 2.63
C ALA A 304 17.12 -24.48 1.66
N PRO A 305 17.09 -25.79 1.33
CA PRO A 305 16.05 -26.33 0.46
C PRO A 305 14.66 -26.15 1.08
N PRO A 306 13.61 -26.03 0.27
CA PRO A 306 12.25 -25.75 0.73
C PRO A 306 11.72 -26.95 1.54
N ALA A 307 11.82 -26.84 2.84
CA ALA A 307 11.11 -27.71 3.75
C ALA A 307 10.09 -26.85 4.49
N GLY A 308 8.88 -26.79 3.95
CA GLY A 308 7.76 -26.12 4.61
C GLY A 308 7.56 -24.66 4.18
N ASN A 309 6.31 -24.29 4.13
CA ASN A 309 5.72 -23.02 3.65
C ASN A 309 5.93 -21.84 4.62
N ASP A 310 7.15 -21.59 5.07
CA ASP A 310 7.41 -20.45 5.95
C ASP A 310 7.51 -19.18 5.11
N VAL A 311 6.40 -18.48 4.98
CA VAL A 311 6.30 -17.19 4.31
C VAL A 311 6.20 -16.13 5.40
N GLY A 312 7.20 -15.26 5.51
CA GLY A 312 7.25 -14.18 6.49
C GLY A 312 7.19 -12.81 5.84
N PHE A 313 6.88 -11.78 6.63
CA PHE A 313 7.09 -10.40 6.23
C PHE A 313 8.57 -10.14 6.02
N GLY A 314 8.93 -9.69 4.81
CA GLY A 314 10.30 -9.34 4.47
C GLY A 314 10.46 -7.92 4.02
N VAL A 315 11.51 -7.28 4.49
CA VAL A 315 11.99 -6.00 3.99
C VAL A 315 13.43 -6.17 3.56
N VAL A 316 13.72 -5.81 2.32
CA VAL A 316 15.05 -5.90 1.72
C VAL A 316 15.52 -4.50 1.36
N ARG A 317 16.78 -4.18 1.65
CA ARG A 317 17.31 -2.88 1.31
C ARG A 317 18.51 -2.99 0.37
N TYR A 318 18.52 -2.12 -0.63
CA TYR A 318 19.59 -1.96 -1.59
C TYR A 318 20.17 -0.55 -1.50
N ASN A 319 21.42 -0.38 -1.88
CA ASN A 319 21.98 0.93 -2.14
C ASN A 319 21.44 1.50 -3.48
N SER A 320 21.76 2.76 -3.77
CA SER A 320 21.33 3.43 -5.00
C SER A 320 21.89 2.82 -6.31
N SER A 321 22.86 1.89 -6.21
CA SER A 321 23.38 1.16 -7.36
C SER A 321 22.72 -0.21 -7.56
N GLY A 322 21.72 -0.58 -6.77
CA GLY A 322 21.05 -1.88 -6.85
C GLY A 322 21.82 -3.03 -6.18
N ILE A 323 22.83 -2.73 -5.39
CA ILE A 323 23.58 -3.72 -4.61
C ILE A 323 22.93 -3.85 -3.24
N LEU A 324 22.79 -5.09 -2.75
CA LEU A 324 22.22 -5.39 -1.45
C LEU A 324 22.97 -4.66 -0.33
N ASP A 325 22.27 -3.88 0.49
CA ASP A 325 22.84 -3.13 1.61
C ASP A 325 23.05 -4.03 2.82
N LYS A 326 24.23 -4.65 2.90
CA LYS A 326 24.59 -5.61 3.97
C LYS A 326 24.58 -5.02 5.38
N SER A 327 24.48 -3.70 5.53
CA SER A 327 24.35 -3.04 6.84
C SER A 327 22.91 -3.03 7.37
N PHE A 328 21.93 -3.51 6.59
CA PHE A 328 20.54 -3.57 6.97
C PHE A 328 20.15 -4.98 7.41
N GLY A 329 19.56 -5.12 8.59
CA GLY A 329 19.11 -6.38 9.12
C GLY A 329 20.21 -7.46 9.11
N SER A 330 19.86 -8.65 8.64
CA SER A 330 20.83 -9.73 8.44
C SER A 330 21.25 -9.76 6.96
N GLY A 331 22.39 -9.12 6.66
CA GLY A 331 22.98 -9.13 5.32
C GLY A 331 22.14 -8.45 4.21
N GLY A 332 21.34 -7.45 4.56
CA GLY A 332 20.47 -6.69 3.66
C GLY A 332 18.99 -7.03 3.78
N VAL A 333 18.63 -7.94 4.66
CA VAL A 333 17.27 -8.46 4.82
C VAL A 333 16.82 -8.32 6.27
N ALA A 334 15.63 -7.80 6.49
CA ALA A 334 14.92 -7.77 7.76
C ALA A 334 13.66 -8.64 7.66
N VAL A 335 13.37 -9.42 8.68
CA VAL A 335 12.25 -10.36 8.72
C VAL A 335 11.40 -10.09 9.94
N ALA A 336 10.10 -10.10 9.77
CA ALA A 336 9.13 -10.11 10.86
C ALA A 336 8.38 -11.44 10.87
N ASP A 337 8.50 -12.15 11.97
CA ASP A 337 7.83 -13.43 12.20
C ASP A 337 6.65 -13.21 13.15
N PHE A 338 5.44 -13.41 12.66
CA PHE A 338 4.20 -13.32 13.44
C PHE A 338 3.87 -14.63 14.17
N GLY A 339 4.80 -15.60 14.21
CA GLY A 339 4.65 -16.85 14.94
C GLY A 339 3.68 -17.85 14.32
N THR A 340 3.30 -17.65 13.07
CA THR A 340 2.36 -18.53 12.36
C THR A 340 3.03 -19.14 11.14
N SER A 341 3.08 -20.48 11.09
CA SER A 341 3.60 -21.22 9.93
C SER A 341 2.65 -21.21 8.72
N ALA A 342 1.78 -20.21 8.61
CA ALA A 342 0.71 -20.22 7.61
C ALA A 342 1.12 -19.53 6.30
N PRO A 343 0.74 -20.08 5.15
CA PRO A 343 1.15 -19.60 3.83
C PRO A 343 0.56 -18.23 3.43
N LEU A 344 -0.26 -17.60 4.28
CA LEU A 344 -0.93 -16.33 4.02
C LEU A 344 -0.27 -15.12 4.70
N SER A 345 0.91 -15.28 5.31
CA SER A 345 1.63 -14.14 5.90
C SER A 345 2.54 -13.49 4.86
N GLY A 346 2.37 -12.19 4.63
CA GLY A 346 3.20 -11.45 3.68
C GLY A 346 2.97 -9.95 3.74
N ALA A 347 4.00 -9.18 3.39
CA ALA A 347 3.93 -7.74 3.26
C ALA A 347 3.45 -7.37 1.84
N PHE A 348 2.47 -6.47 1.76
CA PHE A 348 1.91 -5.97 0.50
C PHE A 348 2.10 -4.46 0.34
N ALA A 349 2.39 -3.76 1.43
CA ALA A 349 2.62 -2.32 1.46
C ALA A 349 3.83 -1.97 2.32
N VAL A 350 4.46 -0.84 2.01
CA VAL A 350 5.57 -0.29 2.80
C VAL A 350 5.45 1.22 2.90
N ALA A 351 5.80 1.78 4.04
CA ALA A 351 5.92 3.22 4.25
C ALA A 351 7.16 3.52 5.08
N ILE A 352 7.69 4.74 4.96
CA ILE A 352 8.87 5.20 5.70
C ILE A 352 8.46 6.40 6.54
N GLN A 353 8.71 6.36 7.84
CA GLN A 353 8.50 7.48 8.75
C GLN A 353 9.65 8.49 8.66
N ALA A 354 9.44 9.71 9.15
CA ALA A 354 10.42 10.80 9.04
C ALA A 354 11.77 10.51 9.74
N ASN A 355 11.79 9.57 10.68
CA ASN A 355 12.97 9.09 11.41
C ASN A 355 13.65 7.88 10.73
N ASP A 356 13.34 7.61 9.46
CA ASP A 356 13.81 6.45 8.67
C ASP A 356 13.34 5.07 9.19
N GLU A 357 12.38 5.00 10.09
CA GLU A 357 11.70 3.74 10.43
C GLU A 357 10.86 3.26 9.25
N ILE A 358 10.89 1.95 9.04
CA ILE A 358 10.23 1.29 7.93
C ILE A 358 9.02 0.52 8.49
N VAL A 359 7.83 0.85 8.01
CA VAL A 359 6.60 0.13 8.34
C VAL A 359 6.21 -0.73 7.15
N ALA A 360 6.15 -2.04 7.34
CA ALA A 360 5.60 -2.98 6.38
C ALA A 360 4.20 -3.40 6.83
N GLY A 361 3.26 -3.46 5.89
CA GLY A 361 1.87 -3.86 6.15
C GLY A 361 1.42 -4.96 5.21
N GLY A 362 0.51 -5.80 5.70
CA GLY A 362 -0.01 -6.92 4.92
C GLY A 362 -0.97 -7.79 5.70
N ALA A 363 -0.80 -9.11 5.63
CA ALA A 363 -1.60 -10.09 6.33
C ALA A 363 -0.75 -10.98 7.22
N ALA A 364 -1.23 -11.30 8.41
CA ALA A 364 -0.72 -12.38 9.22
C ALA A 364 -1.83 -13.41 9.47
N ALA A 365 -1.56 -14.67 9.17
CA ALA A 365 -2.50 -15.73 9.42
C ALA A 365 -2.76 -15.89 10.93
N GLN A 366 -3.99 -16.25 11.27
CA GLN A 366 -4.41 -16.51 12.65
C GLN A 366 -4.89 -17.96 12.75
N GLY A 367 -4.27 -18.74 13.63
CA GLY A 367 -4.67 -20.14 13.87
C GLY A 367 -3.70 -21.19 13.36
N ALA A 368 -3.92 -22.44 13.76
CA ALA A 368 -3.11 -23.57 13.33
C ALA A 368 -3.44 -23.98 11.88
N LEU A 369 -2.43 -24.43 11.14
CA LEU A 369 -2.40 -24.75 9.70
C LEU A 369 -3.56 -25.62 9.13
N ASN A 370 -4.46 -26.14 9.97
CA ASN A 370 -5.40 -27.18 9.55
C ASN A 370 -6.89 -26.85 9.78
N GLN A 371 -7.26 -25.65 10.28
CA GLN A 371 -8.64 -25.45 10.72
C GLN A 371 -9.33 -24.13 10.31
N SER A 372 -8.63 -23.08 9.98
CA SER A 372 -9.23 -21.84 9.43
C SER A 372 -8.18 -21.04 8.70
N PHE A 373 -8.57 -20.44 7.58
CA PHE A 373 -7.72 -19.54 6.81
C PHE A 373 -7.88 -18.08 7.27
N ASP A 374 -8.04 -17.86 8.57
CA ASP A 374 -8.21 -16.50 9.09
C ASP A 374 -6.92 -15.71 9.01
N SER A 375 -7.00 -14.49 8.53
CA SER A 375 -5.90 -13.51 8.60
C SER A 375 -6.35 -12.18 9.15
N ALA A 376 -5.43 -11.46 9.78
CA ALA A 376 -5.63 -10.12 10.31
C ALA A 376 -4.79 -9.10 9.56
N PHE A 377 -5.14 -7.82 9.67
CA PHE A 377 -4.21 -6.74 9.33
C PHE A 377 -2.95 -6.92 10.16
N ALA A 378 -1.82 -6.90 9.50
CA ALA A 378 -0.53 -7.06 10.15
C ALA A 378 0.39 -5.92 9.77
N LEU A 379 1.07 -5.34 10.78
CA LEU A 379 2.12 -4.35 10.58
C LEU A 379 3.37 -4.79 11.33
N ALA A 380 4.51 -4.57 10.69
CA ALA A 380 5.82 -4.69 11.31
C ALA A 380 6.57 -3.38 11.16
N ARG A 381 7.16 -2.87 12.25
CA ARG A 381 8.02 -1.70 12.21
C ARG A 381 9.47 -2.08 12.44
N PHE A 382 10.32 -1.60 11.55
CA PHE A 382 11.75 -1.81 11.60
C PHE A 382 12.46 -0.47 11.79
N THR A 383 13.53 -0.49 12.56
CA THR A 383 14.44 0.63 12.66
C THR A 383 15.14 0.89 11.31
N GLY A 384 15.75 2.06 11.13
CA GLY A 384 16.56 2.34 9.94
C GLY A 384 17.76 1.39 9.74
N ALA A 385 18.10 0.59 10.76
CA ALA A 385 19.10 -0.47 10.66
C ALA A 385 18.52 -1.85 10.29
N GLY A 386 17.20 -1.99 10.22
CA GLY A 386 16.53 -3.24 9.87
C GLY A 386 16.28 -4.21 11.04
N ALA A 387 16.49 -3.77 12.28
CA ALA A 387 16.01 -4.52 13.45
C ALA A 387 14.52 -4.21 13.67
N LEU A 388 13.75 -5.17 14.22
CA LEU A 388 12.41 -4.88 14.70
C LEU A 388 12.47 -3.80 15.78
N ASP A 389 11.58 -2.79 15.65
CA ASP A 389 11.45 -1.73 16.65
C ASP A 389 10.56 -2.20 17.80
N THR A 390 11.19 -2.65 18.88
CA THR A 390 10.50 -3.23 20.03
C THR A 390 9.59 -2.25 20.79
N SER A 391 9.65 -0.95 20.48
CA SER A 391 8.73 0.05 21.05
C SER A 391 7.36 0.05 20.35
N PHE A 392 7.25 -0.59 19.19
CA PHE A 392 6.03 -0.66 18.39
C PHE A 392 5.27 -1.96 18.66
N GLY A 393 4.02 -1.86 19.09
CA GLY A 393 3.16 -3.01 19.35
C GLY A 393 3.79 -4.02 20.31
N SER A 394 3.76 -5.28 19.94
CA SER A 394 4.43 -6.36 20.68
C SER A 394 5.74 -6.73 20.00
N GLY A 395 6.84 -6.16 20.47
CA GLY A 395 8.17 -6.48 19.94
C GLY A 395 8.40 -6.07 18.48
N GLY A 396 7.75 -5.00 18.00
CA GLY A 396 7.85 -4.52 16.62
C GLY A 396 6.67 -4.95 15.73
N LEU A 397 5.71 -5.70 16.27
CA LEU A 397 4.63 -6.33 15.52
C LEU A 397 3.25 -5.90 16.05
N VAL A 398 2.32 -5.71 15.12
CA VAL A 398 0.90 -5.44 15.42
C VAL A 398 0.03 -6.32 14.54
N THR A 399 -0.97 -6.95 15.14
CA THR A 399 -2.09 -7.59 14.42
C THR A 399 -3.39 -6.94 14.83
N THR A 400 -4.30 -6.72 13.87
CA THR A 400 -5.61 -6.11 14.11
C THR A 400 -6.68 -6.98 13.50
N THR A 401 -7.50 -7.61 14.34
CA THR A 401 -8.66 -8.37 13.92
C THR A 401 -9.83 -7.40 13.74
N LEU A 402 -10.33 -7.29 12.51
CA LEU A 402 -11.39 -6.34 12.15
C LEU A 402 -12.79 -6.95 12.27
N VAL A 403 -12.90 -8.24 12.03
CA VAL A 403 -14.14 -9.02 12.16
C VAL A 403 -13.89 -10.18 13.10
N SER A 404 -14.75 -10.36 14.09
CA SER A 404 -14.67 -11.43 15.08
C SER A 404 -15.94 -12.30 15.03
N GLY A 405 -15.81 -13.57 15.36
CA GLY A 405 -16.95 -14.51 15.49
C GLY A 405 -17.40 -15.16 14.17
N SER A 406 -16.69 -14.92 13.08
CA SER A 406 -16.86 -15.64 11.80
C SER A 406 -15.64 -16.52 11.54
N SER A 407 -15.83 -17.62 10.83
CA SER A 407 -14.73 -18.46 10.30
C SER A 407 -14.35 -18.01 8.88
N ASN A 408 -13.12 -18.29 8.46
CA ASN A 408 -12.60 -17.94 7.14
C ASN A 408 -12.65 -16.42 6.86
N VAL A 409 -12.09 -15.62 7.77
CA VAL A 409 -11.97 -14.17 7.64
C VAL A 409 -10.62 -13.83 7.05
N TYR A 410 -10.60 -13.25 5.85
CA TYR A 410 -9.39 -12.81 5.17
C TYR A 410 -9.26 -11.29 5.31
N SER A 411 -8.37 -10.83 6.18
CA SER A 411 -8.07 -9.40 6.33
C SER A 411 -6.64 -9.13 5.92
N TYR A 412 -6.43 -8.14 5.05
CA TYR A 412 -5.11 -7.77 4.57
C TYR A 412 -5.01 -6.29 4.24
N VAL A 413 -3.85 -5.71 4.53
CA VAL A 413 -3.51 -4.33 4.17
C VAL A 413 -3.11 -4.28 2.70
N THR A 414 -3.68 -3.34 1.95
CA THR A 414 -3.32 -3.09 0.54
C THR A 414 -2.46 -1.85 0.37
N GLY A 415 -2.54 -0.91 1.30
CA GLY A 415 -1.79 0.34 1.24
C GLY A 415 -1.49 0.93 2.62
N LEU A 416 -0.37 1.62 2.72
CA LEU A 416 0.08 2.35 3.90
C LEU A 416 0.39 3.79 3.55
N ALA A 417 0.06 4.70 4.45
CA ALA A 417 0.45 6.10 4.37
C ALA A 417 0.85 6.62 5.77
N ILE A 418 1.80 7.53 5.82
CA ILE A 418 2.24 8.16 7.08
C ILE A 418 1.74 9.59 7.11
N GLN A 419 1.03 9.96 8.18
CA GLN A 419 0.60 11.35 8.41
C GLN A 419 1.76 12.22 8.88
N THR A 420 1.62 13.53 8.79
CA THR A 420 2.67 14.50 9.19
C THR A 420 3.03 14.42 10.67
N ASP A 421 2.12 13.91 11.52
CA ASP A 421 2.33 13.66 12.94
C ASP A 421 2.94 12.26 13.21
N GLY A 422 3.32 11.54 12.15
CA GLY A 422 3.95 10.22 12.20
C GLY A 422 2.97 9.06 12.34
N LYS A 423 1.66 9.30 12.53
CA LYS A 423 0.67 8.23 12.62
C LYS A 423 0.61 7.43 11.34
N ILE A 424 0.35 6.13 11.50
CA ILE A 424 0.31 5.19 10.40
C ILE A 424 -1.15 4.94 10.02
N VAL A 425 -1.49 5.16 8.76
CA VAL A 425 -2.82 4.84 8.21
C VAL A 425 -2.67 3.65 7.27
N ALA A 426 -3.39 2.58 7.58
CA ALA A 426 -3.45 1.36 6.78
C ALA A 426 -4.83 1.24 6.14
N ALA A 427 -4.89 1.08 4.84
CA ALA A 427 -6.11 0.71 4.12
C ALA A 427 -6.03 -0.75 3.66
N GLY A 428 -7.17 -1.42 3.65
CA GLY A 428 -7.23 -2.80 3.16
C GLY A 428 -8.63 -3.38 3.20
N ASN A 429 -8.71 -4.68 3.02
CA ASN A 429 -9.99 -5.36 2.85
C ASN A 429 -10.16 -6.48 3.86
N THR A 430 -11.43 -6.78 4.15
CA THR A 430 -11.82 -7.98 4.87
C THR A 430 -12.91 -8.72 4.08
N ALA A 431 -12.69 -9.99 3.79
CA ALA A 431 -13.66 -10.89 3.18
C ALA A 431 -14.03 -11.99 4.17
N VAL A 432 -15.30 -12.37 4.19
CA VAL A 432 -15.83 -13.46 5.03
C VAL A 432 -16.38 -14.55 4.11
N ASP A 433 -15.92 -15.77 4.30
CA ASP A 433 -16.48 -17.06 3.83
C ASP A 433 -16.64 -17.34 2.33
N GLN A 434 -16.29 -16.44 1.42
CA GLN A 434 -16.41 -16.70 -0.01
C GLN A 434 -15.28 -16.01 -0.76
N GLY A 435 -14.21 -16.64 -1.10
CA GLY A 435 -13.18 -16.27 -2.06
C GLY A 435 -12.98 -14.77 -2.38
N PHE A 436 -11.83 -14.41 -2.82
CA PHE A 436 -11.48 -13.04 -3.22
C PHE A 436 -12.54 -12.41 -4.14
N GLY A 437 -13.30 -11.43 -3.63
CA GLY A 437 -14.18 -10.59 -4.45
C GLY A 437 -15.63 -10.43 -4.03
N SER A 438 -16.19 -11.24 -3.15
CA SER A 438 -17.61 -11.13 -2.76
C SER A 438 -17.75 -10.66 -1.30
N GLY A 439 -18.37 -9.49 -1.09
CA GLY A 439 -18.74 -8.98 0.24
C GLY A 439 -17.61 -8.29 1.00
N THR A 440 -16.65 -7.69 0.31
CA THR A 440 -15.53 -6.99 0.93
C THR A 440 -15.92 -5.59 1.36
N GLY A 441 -15.83 -5.32 2.67
CA GLY A 441 -15.74 -3.95 3.18
C GLY A 441 -14.28 -3.48 3.18
N ALA A 442 -14.03 -2.25 2.73
CA ALA A 442 -12.76 -1.62 2.98
C ALA A 442 -12.69 -1.10 4.42
N TYR A 443 -11.53 -1.25 4.99
CA TYR A 443 -11.21 -0.74 6.31
C TYR A 443 -10.02 0.22 6.20
N VAL A 444 -10.14 1.35 6.87
CA VAL A 444 -9.03 2.29 7.07
C VAL A 444 -8.76 2.34 8.55
N VAL A 445 -7.55 1.99 8.93
CA VAL A 445 -7.15 1.82 10.34
C VAL A 445 -6.00 2.76 10.63
N ARG A 446 -6.11 3.52 11.74
CA ARG A 446 -5.03 4.41 12.15
C ARG A 446 -4.35 3.92 13.41
N TYR A 447 -3.02 3.90 13.39
CA TYR A 447 -2.17 3.50 14.49
C TYR A 447 -1.33 4.67 14.98
N LEU A 448 -1.08 4.70 16.28
CA LEU A 448 -0.21 5.67 16.91
C LEU A 448 1.25 5.41 16.54
N ALA A 449 2.00 6.50 16.34
CA ALA A 449 3.43 6.44 16.00
C ALA A 449 4.33 6.25 17.22
N GLN A 450 3.93 6.84 18.36
CA GLN A 450 4.64 6.87 19.64
C GLN A 450 3.68 6.65 20.79
#